data_9fb84e62a5f32e521e93a9b201dc61e9
#
_entry.id   9fb84e62a5f32e521e93a9b201dc61e9
#
_cell.length_a   1.000
_cell.length_b   1.000
_cell.length_c   1.000
_cell.angle_alpha   90.00
_cell.angle_beta   90.00
_cell.angle_gamma   90.00
#
_symmetry.space_group_name_H-M   'P 1'
#
loop_
_entity.id
_entity.type
_entity.pdbx_description
1 polymer ?
#
loop_
_entity_poly.entity_id
_entity_poly.type
_entity_poly.pdbx_seq_one_letter_code
_entity_poly.pdbx_strand_id
1 'polypeptide(L)'
;EFQNVPIGFVENTNQRVLTPVQSTKIVGAPSFSDQFENNAGQNFGLSLSIPILNNFSTRSNVNRSKVNILRNENQLLQKKLDLESTINQSYNDAKASLKAYEASKKSLESRKLSYQYAIDRFELGALSSFDLTQVKQRFESAQSDLITSKFDLIFKIKVLEFYFGVPLSID
;
A
#
# COMPACT_ATOMS: atom_id res chain seq x y z
N GLU A 1 -24.76 -57.48 38.76
CA GLU A 1 -25.39 -58.07 39.98
C GLU A 1 -25.91 -59.46 39.61
N PHE A 2 -25.73 -60.47 40.49
CA PHE A 2 -26.29 -61.79 40.29
C PHE A 2 -27.62 -61.92 41.01
N GLN A 3 -28.67 -62.27 40.31
CA GLN A 3 -29.97 -62.58 40.89
C GLN A 3 -30.19 -64.08 40.85
N ASN A 4 -30.54 -64.62 41.99
CA ASN A 4 -30.91 -66.04 42.10
C ASN A 4 -32.33 -66.29 41.65
N VAL A 5 -32.46 -66.94 40.46
CA VAL A 5 -33.76 -67.23 39.88
C VAL A 5 -34.08 -68.70 40.10
N PRO A 6 -35.27 -69.03 40.55
CA PRO A 6 -35.66 -70.44 40.72
C PRO A 6 -35.86 -71.09 39.38
N ILE A 7 -35.18 -72.20 39.14
CA ILE A 7 -35.25 -73.00 37.91
C ILE A 7 -36.00 -74.32 38.03
N GLY A 8 -36.36 -74.69 39.26
CA GLY A 8 -37.09 -75.91 39.57
C GLY A 8 -37.21 -76.23 41.00
N PHE A 9 -37.75 -77.40 41.30
CA PHE A 9 -37.91 -77.96 42.69
C PHE A 9 -37.27 -79.33 42.74
N VAL A 10 -36.70 -79.70 43.86
CA VAL A 10 -36.15 -81.02 44.05
C VAL A 10 -37.34 -81.97 44.39
N GLU A 11 -37.43 -83.05 43.59
CA GLU A 11 -38.43 -84.09 43.79
C GLU A 11 -38.26 -84.72 45.21
N ASN A 12 -39.28 -84.84 45.99
CA ASN A 12 -39.37 -85.31 47.35
C ASN A 12 -39.11 -84.28 48.45
N THR A 13 -38.46 -83.15 48.29
CA THR A 13 -38.21 -82.15 49.36
C THR A 13 -38.86 -80.79 49.10
N ASN A 14 -39.41 -80.57 47.91
CA ASN A 14 -40.06 -79.37 47.53
C ASN A 14 -39.15 -78.08 47.69
N GLN A 15 -37.80 -78.30 47.73
CA GLN A 15 -36.83 -77.21 47.88
C GLN A 15 -36.59 -76.59 46.47
N ARG A 16 -36.55 -75.25 46.48
CA ARG A 16 -36.29 -74.53 45.24
C ARG A 16 -34.82 -74.63 44.81
N VAL A 17 -34.57 -75.02 43.60
CA VAL A 17 -33.23 -74.95 43.01
C VAL A 17 -33.09 -73.55 42.43
N LEU A 18 -32.10 -72.82 42.86
CA LEU A 18 -31.80 -71.47 42.44
C LEU A 18 -30.56 -71.49 41.58
N THR A 19 -30.59 -70.79 40.49
CA THR A 19 -29.39 -70.55 39.66
C THR A 19 -29.06 -69.03 39.67
N PRO A 20 -27.81 -68.65 39.79
CA PRO A 20 -27.40 -67.27 39.68
C PRO A 20 -27.45 -66.85 38.20
N VAL A 21 -28.33 -65.95 37.88
CA VAL A 21 -28.40 -65.33 36.54
C VAL A 21 -27.83 -63.90 36.65
N GLN A 22 -26.91 -63.60 35.79
CA GLN A 22 -26.34 -62.25 35.70
C GLN A 22 -27.38 -61.30 35.09
N SER A 23 -27.90 -60.41 35.93
CA SER A 23 -28.79 -59.34 35.45
C SER A 23 -27.96 -58.17 34.92
N THR A 24 -28.15 -57.88 33.69
CA THR A 24 -27.57 -56.66 33.07
C THR A 24 -28.48 -55.49 33.41
N LYS A 25 -28.07 -54.61 34.30
CA LYS A 25 -28.76 -53.38 34.56
C LYS A 25 -28.43 -52.42 33.41
N ILE A 26 -29.38 -52.11 32.59
CA ILE A 26 -29.25 -51.02 31.58
C ILE A 26 -29.28 -49.71 32.35
N VAL A 27 -28.10 -49.12 32.55
CA VAL A 27 -27.99 -47.76 33.10
C VAL A 27 -28.20 -46.80 31.95
N GLY A 28 -29.14 -45.89 32.10
CA GLY A 28 -29.35 -44.83 31.11
C GLY A 28 -28.04 -44.03 30.88
N ALA A 29 -27.89 -43.43 29.71
CA ALA A 29 -26.75 -42.58 29.46
C ALA A 29 -26.63 -41.51 30.55
N PRO A 30 -25.42 -41.26 31.09
CA PRO A 30 -25.22 -40.20 32.08
C PRO A 30 -25.61 -38.82 31.50
N SER A 31 -25.93 -37.89 32.37
CA SER A 31 -26.30 -36.52 31.97
C SER A 31 -25.15 -35.86 31.15
N PHE A 32 -25.46 -34.87 30.37
CA PHE A 32 -24.43 -34.16 29.60
C PHE A 32 -23.32 -33.59 30.49
N SER A 33 -23.67 -33.07 31.67
CA SER A 33 -22.71 -32.56 32.65
C SER A 33 -21.77 -33.66 33.15
N ASP A 34 -22.32 -34.84 33.48
CA ASP A 34 -21.53 -35.97 33.96
C ASP A 34 -20.60 -36.51 32.82
N GLN A 35 -21.10 -36.56 31.61
CA GLN A 35 -20.28 -36.95 30.45
C GLN A 35 -19.14 -35.96 30.22
N PHE A 36 -19.40 -34.64 30.32
CA PHE A 36 -18.40 -33.61 30.16
C PHE A 36 -17.33 -33.68 31.27
N GLU A 37 -17.76 -33.83 32.53
CA GLU A 37 -16.86 -33.91 33.67
C GLU A 37 -16.00 -35.19 33.67
N ASN A 38 -16.58 -36.31 33.29
CA ASN A 38 -15.87 -37.59 33.22
C ASN A 38 -14.93 -37.71 31.99
N ASN A 39 -15.21 -36.98 30.92
CA ASN A 39 -14.39 -37.00 29.71
C ASN A 39 -13.53 -35.73 29.51
N ALA A 40 -13.62 -34.76 30.44
CA ALA A 40 -12.78 -33.55 30.37
C ALA A 40 -11.32 -33.93 30.69
N GLY A 41 -10.51 -33.96 29.66
CA GLY A 41 -9.07 -34.18 29.75
C GLY A 41 -8.29 -32.93 29.36
N GLN A 42 -7.32 -32.55 30.15
CA GLN A 42 -6.37 -31.49 29.81
C GLN A 42 -5.01 -32.13 29.55
N ASN A 43 -4.46 -31.87 28.36
CA ASN A 43 -3.13 -32.33 27.99
C ASN A 43 -2.19 -31.14 27.87
N PHE A 44 -1.12 -31.15 28.63
CA PHE A 44 -0.02 -30.19 28.52
C PHE A 44 1.22 -30.92 28.01
N GLY A 45 1.82 -30.42 26.93
CA GLY A 45 3.03 -31.02 26.38
C GLY A 45 4.02 -29.96 25.95
N LEU A 46 5.29 -30.15 26.23
CA LEU A 46 6.41 -29.41 25.69
C LEU A 46 7.12 -30.32 24.69
N SER A 47 7.22 -29.86 23.43
CA SER A 47 7.98 -30.60 22.43
C SER A 47 9.19 -29.79 21.97
N LEU A 48 10.39 -30.37 21.98
CA LEU A 48 11.61 -29.82 21.44
C LEU A 48 12.04 -30.68 20.24
N SER A 49 12.04 -30.07 19.06
CA SER A 49 12.51 -30.71 17.82
C SER A 49 13.83 -30.11 17.38
N ILE A 50 14.90 -30.91 17.40
CA ILE A 50 16.23 -30.49 16.98
C ILE A 50 16.58 -31.24 15.68
N PRO A 51 16.52 -30.57 14.52
CA PRO A 51 16.92 -31.21 13.25
C PRO A 51 18.43 -31.33 13.17
N ILE A 52 18.94 -32.55 13.26
CA ILE A 52 20.40 -32.86 13.17
C ILE A 52 20.86 -32.88 11.69
N LEU A 53 20.04 -33.41 10.79
CA LEU A 53 20.28 -33.44 9.35
C LEU A 53 19.03 -32.97 8.62
N ASN A 54 19.13 -31.85 7.91
CA ASN A 54 18.01 -31.25 7.16
C ASN A 54 18.32 -31.14 5.65
N ASN A 55 19.11 -32.06 5.13
CA ASN A 55 19.43 -32.14 3.69
C ASN A 55 20.00 -30.81 3.13
N PHE A 56 20.86 -30.13 3.90
CA PHE A 56 21.46 -28.80 3.60
C PHE A 56 20.45 -27.67 3.38
N SER A 57 19.19 -27.85 3.75
CA SER A 57 18.14 -26.82 3.53
C SER A 57 18.47 -25.51 4.26
N THR A 58 19.00 -25.59 5.48
CA THR A 58 19.43 -24.38 6.23
C THR A 58 20.57 -23.65 5.49
N ARG A 59 21.58 -24.35 4.98
CA ARG A 59 22.68 -23.75 4.22
C ARG A 59 22.17 -23.11 2.92
N SER A 60 21.26 -23.79 2.23
CA SER A 60 20.62 -23.27 1.02
C SER A 60 19.81 -22.00 1.33
N ASN A 61 19.07 -21.97 2.43
CA ASN A 61 18.30 -20.80 2.85
C ASN A 61 19.21 -19.62 3.20
N VAL A 62 20.32 -19.85 3.89
CA VAL A 62 21.34 -18.82 4.17
C VAL A 62 21.92 -18.27 2.88
N ASN A 63 22.28 -19.12 1.91
CA ASN A 63 22.79 -18.67 0.63
C ASN A 63 21.76 -17.87 -0.17
N ARG A 64 20.49 -18.32 -0.15
CA ARG A 64 19.36 -17.56 -0.76
C ARG A 64 19.19 -16.19 -0.11
N SER A 65 19.29 -16.12 1.22
CA SER A 65 19.21 -14.86 1.95
C SER A 65 20.37 -13.91 1.57
N LYS A 66 21.58 -14.42 1.42
CA LYS A 66 22.73 -13.63 0.94
C LYS A 66 22.50 -13.07 -0.46
N VAL A 67 21.97 -13.90 -1.39
CA VAL A 67 21.61 -13.43 -2.74
C VAL A 67 20.53 -12.36 -2.69
N ASN A 68 19.54 -12.50 -1.79
CA ASN A 68 18.50 -11.48 -1.63
C ASN A 68 19.07 -10.15 -1.08
N ILE A 69 20.05 -10.21 -0.17
CA ILE A 69 20.76 -9.01 0.30
C ILE A 69 21.44 -8.30 -0.88
N LEU A 70 22.21 -9.01 -1.69
CA LEU A 70 22.88 -8.44 -2.86
C LEU A 70 21.87 -7.86 -3.88
N ARG A 71 20.72 -8.50 -4.06
CA ARG A 71 19.65 -7.96 -4.91
C ARG A 71 19.11 -6.63 -4.35
N ASN A 72 18.86 -6.58 -3.05
CA ASN A 72 18.34 -5.38 -2.40
C ASN A 72 19.38 -4.24 -2.43
N GLU A 73 20.66 -4.54 -2.26
CA GLU A 73 21.74 -3.57 -2.41
C GLU A 73 21.82 -2.99 -3.83
N ASN A 74 21.73 -3.85 -4.85
CA ASN A 74 21.67 -3.40 -6.24
C ASN A 74 20.42 -2.57 -6.54
N GLN A 75 19.24 -2.96 -6.00
CA GLN A 75 18.02 -2.17 -6.11
C GLN A 75 18.15 -0.81 -5.43
N LEU A 76 18.79 -0.76 -4.25
CA LEU A 76 19.06 0.50 -3.57
C LEU A 76 19.98 1.40 -4.39
N LEU A 77 21.04 0.84 -4.97
CA LEU A 77 21.93 1.59 -5.86
C LEU A 77 21.17 2.14 -7.08
N GLN A 78 20.36 1.30 -7.72
CA GLN A 78 19.52 1.74 -8.85
C GLN A 78 18.60 2.89 -8.45
N LYS A 79 17.93 2.78 -7.30
CA LYS A 79 17.03 3.84 -6.80
C LYS A 79 17.77 5.15 -6.50
N LYS A 80 19.03 5.07 -6.01
CA LYS A 80 19.85 6.27 -5.83
C LYS A 80 20.19 6.95 -7.15
N LEU A 81 20.57 6.17 -8.17
CA LEU A 81 20.86 6.69 -9.50
C LEU A 81 19.61 7.30 -10.18
N ASP A 82 18.47 6.61 -10.04
CA ASP A 82 17.18 7.12 -10.55
C ASP A 82 16.81 8.46 -9.87
N LEU A 83 17.01 8.56 -8.56
CA LEU A 83 16.75 9.78 -7.80
C LEU A 83 17.70 10.91 -8.24
N GLU A 84 18.99 10.65 -8.37
CA GLU A 84 19.97 11.61 -8.87
C GLU A 84 19.59 12.12 -10.27
N SER A 85 19.22 11.20 -11.17
CA SER A 85 18.75 11.57 -12.51
C SER A 85 17.51 12.47 -12.45
N THR A 86 16.55 12.13 -11.58
CA THR A 86 15.30 12.90 -11.40
C THR A 86 15.58 14.31 -10.86
N ILE A 87 16.50 14.43 -9.89
CA ILE A 87 16.90 15.73 -9.34
C ILE A 87 17.58 16.60 -10.43
N ASN A 88 18.50 16.00 -11.20
CA ASN A 88 19.17 16.69 -12.29
C ASN A 88 18.18 17.14 -13.37
N GLN A 89 17.19 16.30 -13.71
CA GLN A 89 16.12 16.66 -14.63
C GLN A 89 15.28 17.82 -14.08
N SER A 90 14.85 17.75 -12.83
CA SER A 90 14.05 18.81 -12.17
C SER A 90 14.82 20.13 -12.11
N TYR A 91 16.12 20.10 -11.88
CA TYR A 91 16.98 21.29 -11.91
C TYR A 91 17.03 21.91 -13.32
N ASN A 92 17.23 21.09 -14.34
CA ASN A 92 17.26 21.56 -15.73
C ASN A 92 15.90 22.12 -16.16
N ASP A 93 14.80 21.50 -15.73
CA ASP A 93 13.45 21.97 -15.99
C ASP A 93 13.17 23.32 -15.31
N ALA A 94 13.59 23.51 -14.05
CA ALA A 94 13.49 24.79 -13.36
C ALA A 94 14.32 25.88 -14.04
N LYS A 95 15.53 25.53 -14.49
CA LYS A 95 16.39 26.47 -15.24
C LYS A 95 15.81 26.85 -16.60
N ALA A 96 15.20 25.89 -17.30
CA ALA A 96 14.53 26.12 -18.59
C ALA A 96 13.27 27.01 -18.41
N SER A 97 12.46 26.74 -17.37
CA SER A 97 11.27 27.54 -17.07
C SER A 97 11.62 28.98 -16.66
N LEU A 98 12.75 29.21 -15.98
CA LEU A 98 13.25 30.56 -15.71
C LEU A 98 13.53 31.31 -17.00
N LYS A 99 14.20 30.66 -17.98
CA LYS A 99 14.48 31.27 -19.27
C LYS A 99 13.21 31.53 -20.11
N ALA A 100 12.24 30.62 -20.02
CA ALA A 100 10.93 30.79 -20.62
C ALA A 100 10.17 32.01 -20.03
N TYR A 101 10.20 32.14 -18.70
CA TYR A 101 9.60 33.30 -18.02
C TYR A 101 10.28 34.62 -18.43
N GLU A 102 11.62 34.67 -18.45
CA GLU A 102 12.36 35.85 -18.92
C GLU A 102 12.02 36.22 -20.38
N ALA A 103 11.87 35.22 -21.26
CA ALA A 103 11.48 35.42 -22.66
C ALA A 103 10.04 35.94 -22.78
N SER A 104 9.09 35.37 -22.03
CA SER A 104 7.69 35.80 -21.96
C SER A 104 7.58 37.25 -21.46
N LYS A 105 8.39 37.64 -20.49
CA LYS A 105 8.46 39.02 -19.98
C LYS A 105 8.89 40.00 -21.07
N LYS A 106 9.96 39.68 -21.81
CA LYS A 106 10.44 40.52 -22.94
C LYS A 106 9.43 40.56 -24.10
N SER A 107 8.77 39.43 -24.38
CA SER A 107 7.70 39.37 -25.38
C SER A 107 6.54 40.32 -25.01
N LEU A 108 6.10 40.28 -23.74
CA LEU A 108 5.04 41.17 -23.28
C LEU A 108 5.42 42.65 -23.42
N GLU A 109 6.63 43.04 -23.02
CA GLU A 109 7.11 44.43 -23.18
C GLU A 109 7.05 44.88 -24.66
N SER A 110 7.52 44.05 -25.58
CA SER A 110 7.49 44.32 -27.03
C SER A 110 6.05 44.40 -27.56
N ARG A 111 5.17 43.49 -27.14
CA ARG A 111 3.74 43.49 -27.53
C ARG A 111 3.00 44.69 -26.98
N LYS A 112 3.29 45.09 -25.72
CA LYS A 112 2.74 46.28 -25.10
C LYS A 112 3.09 47.56 -25.92
N LEU A 113 4.36 47.71 -26.29
CA LEU A 113 4.82 48.84 -27.08
C LEU A 113 4.15 48.82 -28.45
N SER A 114 4.08 47.64 -29.13
CA SER A 114 3.40 47.50 -30.42
C SER A 114 1.92 47.89 -30.34
N TYR A 115 1.25 47.55 -29.24
CA TYR A 115 -0.16 47.89 -29.01
C TYR A 115 -0.34 49.40 -28.80
N GLN A 116 0.54 50.08 -28.04
CA GLN A 116 0.54 51.52 -27.87
C GLN A 116 0.68 52.22 -29.23
N TYR A 117 1.66 51.85 -30.05
CA TYR A 117 1.81 52.41 -31.40
C TYR A 117 0.60 52.15 -32.30
N ALA A 118 -0.05 51.01 -32.14
CA ALA A 118 -1.26 50.72 -32.90
C ALA A 118 -2.44 51.63 -32.49
N ILE A 119 -2.56 51.95 -31.22
CA ILE A 119 -3.55 52.91 -30.68
C ILE A 119 -3.28 54.31 -31.29
N ASP A 120 -2.04 54.80 -31.19
CA ASP A 120 -1.67 56.12 -31.71
C ASP A 120 -1.99 56.25 -33.22
N ARG A 121 -1.68 55.19 -34.01
CA ARG A 121 -1.99 55.16 -35.46
C ARG A 121 -3.47 55.08 -35.75
N PHE A 122 -4.22 54.35 -34.93
CA PHE A 122 -5.68 54.27 -35.04
C PHE A 122 -6.35 55.64 -34.79
N GLU A 123 -5.91 56.35 -33.76
CA GLU A 123 -6.40 57.69 -33.44
C GLU A 123 -6.13 58.72 -34.55
N LEU A 124 -5.01 58.54 -35.26
CA LEU A 124 -4.68 59.36 -36.44
C LEU A 124 -5.38 58.90 -37.72
N GLY A 125 -6.27 57.87 -37.64
CA GLY A 125 -6.95 57.33 -38.82
C GLY A 125 -6.07 56.48 -39.74
N ALA A 126 -4.83 56.17 -39.35
CA ALA A 126 -3.83 55.46 -40.13
C ALA A 126 -3.82 53.93 -39.90
N LEU A 127 -4.77 53.39 -39.10
CA LEU A 127 -4.90 51.97 -38.85
C LEU A 127 -6.40 51.58 -38.83
N SER A 128 -6.73 50.39 -39.35
CA SER A 128 -8.10 49.89 -39.28
C SER A 128 -8.45 49.34 -37.89
N SER A 129 -9.73 49.35 -37.52
CA SER A 129 -10.21 48.72 -36.26
C SER A 129 -9.93 47.22 -36.20
N PHE A 130 -9.91 46.54 -37.33
CA PHE A 130 -9.55 45.12 -37.44
C PHE A 130 -8.09 44.89 -37.07
N ASP A 131 -7.18 45.69 -37.63
CA ASP A 131 -5.74 45.58 -37.35
C ASP A 131 -5.44 45.93 -35.87
N LEU A 132 -6.09 46.96 -35.34
CA LEU A 132 -5.97 47.31 -33.90
C LEU A 132 -6.41 46.13 -32.99
N THR A 133 -7.55 45.49 -33.31
CA THR A 133 -8.05 44.35 -32.58
C THR A 133 -7.05 43.18 -32.65
N GLN A 134 -6.44 42.93 -33.80
CA GLN A 134 -5.45 41.87 -33.96
C GLN A 134 -4.19 42.14 -33.09
N VAL A 135 -3.71 43.38 -33.07
CA VAL A 135 -2.56 43.73 -32.22
C VAL A 135 -2.91 43.64 -30.75
N LYS A 136 -4.13 44.05 -30.34
CA LYS A 136 -4.65 43.89 -28.99
C LYS A 136 -4.69 42.44 -28.57
N GLN A 137 -5.23 41.54 -29.39
CA GLN A 137 -5.25 40.09 -29.09
C GLN A 137 -3.84 39.51 -28.88
N ARG A 138 -2.85 39.93 -29.67
CA ARG A 138 -1.45 39.52 -29.50
C ARG A 138 -0.87 39.99 -28.16
N PHE A 139 -1.22 41.21 -27.73
CA PHE A 139 -0.83 41.75 -26.44
C PHE A 139 -1.48 40.96 -25.28
N GLU A 140 -2.81 40.70 -25.34
CA GLU A 140 -3.55 39.94 -24.35
C GLU A 140 -3.05 38.47 -24.23
N SER A 141 -2.73 37.86 -25.39
CA SER A 141 -2.07 36.53 -25.42
C SER A 141 -0.72 36.57 -24.69
N ALA A 142 0.11 37.56 -24.95
CA ALA A 142 1.40 37.68 -24.26
C ALA A 142 1.27 37.91 -22.75
N GLN A 143 0.22 38.59 -22.30
CA GLN A 143 -0.10 38.69 -20.84
C GLN A 143 -0.43 37.33 -20.24
N SER A 144 -1.26 36.54 -20.93
CA SER A 144 -1.61 35.18 -20.53
C SER A 144 -0.39 34.27 -20.48
N ASP A 145 0.46 34.33 -21.53
CA ASP A 145 1.69 33.56 -21.60
C ASP A 145 2.67 33.87 -20.46
N LEU A 146 2.79 35.16 -20.07
CA LEU A 146 3.61 35.56 -18.94
C LEU A 146 3.09 34.97 -17.61
N ILE A 147 1.78 35.01 -17.40
CA ILE A 147 1.16 34.46 -16.19
C ILE A 147 1.41 32.94 -16.14
N THR A 148 1.18 32.25 -17.24
CA THR A 148 1.39 30.80 -17.36
C THR A 148 2.85 30.43 -17.08
N SER A 149 3.80 31.12 -17.73
CA SER A 149 5.23 30.85 -17.54
C SER A 149 5.70 31.18 -16.11
N LYS A 150 5.10 32.19 -15.45
CA LYS A 150 5.39 32.51 -14.04
C LYS A 150 4.99 31.36 -13.12
N PHE A 151 3.77 30.85 -13.26
CA PHE A 151 3.29 29.74 -12.42
C PHE A 151 4.00 28.43 -12.73
N ASP A 152 4.36 28.17 -14.00
CA ASP A 152 5.18 27.01 -14.37
C ASP A 152 6.55 27.08 -13.68
N LEU A 153 7.20 28.22 -13.67
CA LEU A 153 8.46 28.45 -12.95
C LEU A 153 8.32 28.20 -11.46
N ILE A 154 7.30 28.78 -10.82
CA ILE A 154 7.04 28.60 -9.38
C ILE A 154 6.85 27.10 -9.07
N PHE A 155 6.04 26.43 -9.87
CA PHE A 155 5.78 25.00 -9.68
C PHE A 155 7.06 24.17 -9.79
N LYS A 156 7.88 24.39 -10.80
CA LYS A 156 9.14 23.66 -11.00
C LYS A 156 10.17 23.94 -9.91
N ILE A 157 10.21 25.16 -9.38
CA ILE A 157 11.03 25.48 -8.20
C ILE A 157 10.53 24.71 -6.99
N LYS A 158 9.20 24.67 -6.75
CA LYS A 158 8.63 23.94 -5.61
C LYS A 158 8.87 22.43 -5.70
N VAL A 159 8.83 21.84 -6.90
CA VAL A 159 9.21 20.44 -7.12
C VAL A 159 10.68 20.22 -6.76
N LEU A 160 11.56 21.14 -7.12
CA LEU A 160 12.99 21.04 -6.78
C LEU A 160 13.20 21.17 -5.28
N GLU A 161 12.56 22.14 -4.62
CA GLU A 161 12.58 22.30 -3.15
C GLU A 161 12.12 21.03 -2.42
N PHE A 162 11.08 20.37 -2.93
CA PHE A 162 10.60 19.11 -2.38
C PHE A 162 11.68 18.02 -2.38
N TYR A 163 12.45 17.87 -3.47
CA TYR A 163 13.56 16.92 -3.52
C TYR A 163 14.70 17.25 -2.55
N PHE A 164 14.86 18.51 -2.17
CA PHE A 164 15.80 18.93 -1.14
C PHE A 164 15.26 18.85 0.30
N GLY A 165 14.01 18.36 0.47
CA GLY A 165 13.37 18.22 1.79
C GLY A 165 12.93 19.52 2.41
N VAL A 166 12.82 20.58 1.61
CA VAL A 166 12.28 21.88 2.07
C VAL A 166 10.76 21.77 2.20
N PRO A 167 10.15 22.20 3.32
CA PRO A 167 8.70 22.17 3.46
C PRO A 167 8.03 23.06 2.40
N LEU A 168 6.97 22.52 1.76
CA LEU A 168 6.20 23.26 0.76
C LEU A 168 5.38 24.35 1.45
N SER A 169 5.87 25.59 1.45
CA SER A 169 5.07 26.78 1.76
C SER A 169 4.65 27.46 0.45
N ILE A 170 3.39 27.80 0.33
CA ILE A 170 2.85 28.64 -0.75
C ILE A 170 2.62 30.00 -0.12
N ASP A 171 3.64 30.83 -0.14
CA ASP A 171 3.56 32.25 0.19
C ASP A 171 3.37 33.08 -1.09
#